data_7e942555a4276a29038cb97a4aa95fdf
#
_entry.id   7e942555a4276a29038cb97a4aa95fdf
#
_cell.length_a   1.000
_cell.length_b   1.000
_cell.length_c   1.000
_cell.angle_alpha   90.00
_cell.angle_beta   90.00
_cell.angle_gamma   90.00
#
_symmetry.space_group_name_H-M   'P 1'
#
loop_
_entity.id
_entity.type
_entity.pdbx_description
1 polymer ?
#
loop_
_entity_poly.entity_id
_entity_poly.type
_entity_poly.pdbx_seq_one_letter_code
_entity_poly.pdbx_strand_id
1 'polypeptide(L)'
;NSSSPTYEGEQWIKAEAIVLGDSLITHIINGDTVLQYTHPQIGGGVANNYDPKIKIDGKLLSSGFIALQSEGQEIDFRKVELLNLEGCMDPGSKQYKSYFIKNNPSACK
;
A
#
# COMPACT_ATOMS: atom_id res chain seq x y z
N ASN A 1 1.13 -12.42 -10.90
CA ASN A 1 2.44 -11.80 -11.17
C ASN A 1 2.21 -10.36 -11.62
N SER A 2 3.18 -9.47 -11.33
CA SER A 2 3.17 -8.10 -11.82
C SER A 2 3.36 -8.06 -13.35
N SER A 3 2.68 -7.12 -14.00
CA SER A 3 2.89 -6.78 -15.41
C SER A 3 3.87 -5.60 -15.60
N SER A 4 4.55 -5.17 -14.54
CA SER A 4 5.52 -4.07 -14.62
C SER A 4 6.66 -4.43 -15.56
N PRO A 5 7.10 -3.49 -16.43
CA PRO A 5 8.36 -3.66 -17.13
C PRO A 5 9.54 -3.64 -16.15
N THR A 6 10.68 -4.15 -16.59
CA THR A 6 11.95 -3.98 -15.88
C THR A 6 12.51 -2.60 -16.21
N TYR A 7 12.93 -1.88 -15.17
CA TYR A 7 13.60 -0.60 -15.32
C TYR A 7 15.09 -0.77 -15.02
N GLU A 8 15.93 -0.28 -15.91
CA GLU A 8 17.38 -0.40 -15.80
C GLU A 8 18.03 0.98 -15.74
N GLY A 9 19.22 1.04 -15.14
CA GLY A 9 20.03 2.25 -15.03
C GLY A 9 19.51 3.23 -13.98
N GLU A 10 20.14 4.40 -13.92
CA GLU A 10 19.83 5.45 -12.96
C GLU A 10 18.61 6.26 -13.41
N GLN A 11 17.44 5.90 -12.92
CA GLN A 11 16.20 6.62 -13.20
C GLN A 11 15.27 6.60 -11.98
N TRP A 12 14.50 7.66 -11.83
CA TRP A 12 13.47 7.74 -10.81
C TRP A 12 12.19 7.07 -11.29
N ILE A 13 11.70 6.14 -10.51
CA ILE A 13 10.45 5.42 -10.75
C ILE A 13 9.43 5.87 -9.71
N LYS A 14 8.25 6.27 -10.14
CA LYS A 14 7.13 6.53 -9.24
C LYS A 14 6.41 5.22 -8.97
N ALA A 15 6.46 4.76 -7.71
CA ALA A 15 5.70 3.61 -7.25
C ALA A 15 4.60 4.06 -6.29
N GLU A 16 3.41 3.55 -6.50
CA GLU A 16 2.24 3.83 -5.66
C GLU A 16 1.56 2.52 -5.27
N ALA A 17 1.04 2.48 -4.05
CA ALA A 17 0.16 1.41 -3.60
C ALA A 17 -1.13 2.02 -3.06
N ILE A 18 -2.27 1.61 -3.61
CA ILE A 18 -3.59 1.93 -3.06
C ILE A 18 -4.04 0.73 -2.25
N VAL A 19 -4.27 0.94 -0.96
CA VAL A 19 -4.67 -0.12 -0.02
C VAL A 19 -6.04 0.21 0.53
N LEU A 20 -7.03 -0.57 0.15
CA LEU A 20 -8.42 -0.44 0.59
C LEU A 20 -8.74 -1.50 1.67
N GLY A 21 -8.06 -1.40 2.81
CA GLY A 21 -8.11 -2.42 3.85
C GLY A 21 -7.62 -3.77 3.33
N ASP A 22 -8.43 -4.81 3.49
CA ASP A 22 -8.19 -6.15 2.95
C ASP A 22 -8.98 -6.45 1.66
N SER A 23 -9.78 -5.49 1.18
CA SER A 23 -10.66 -5.70 0.03
C SER A 23 -9.94 -5.63 -1.31
N LEU A 24 -9.04 -4.68 -1.47
CA LEU A 24 -8.28 -4.50 -2.72
C LEU A 24 -6.97 -3.78 -2.46
N ILE A 25 -5.91 -4.34 -2.99
CA ILE A 25 -4.61 -3.69 -3.08
C ILE A 25 -4.24 -3.54 -4.55
N THR A 26 -3.83 -2.34 -4.93
CA THR A 26 -3.42 -2.01 -6.30
C THR A 26 -2.02 -1.43 -6.28
N HIS A 27 -1.13 -1.98 -7.08
CA HIS A 27 0.21 -1.44 -7.30
C HIS A 27 0.25 -0.73 -8.65
N ILE A 28 0.82 0.46 -8.64
CA ILE A 28 0.91 1.35 -9.81
C ILE A 28 2.36 1.77 -9.98
N ILE A 29 2.89 1.65 -11.18
CA ILE A 29 4.23 2.08 -11.53
C ILE A 29 4.13 3.08 -12.68
N ASN A 30 4.66 4.29 -12.47
CA ASN A 30 4.64 5.39 -13.44
C ASN A 30 3.24 5.68 -14.03
N GLY A 31 2.19 5.44 -13.24
CA GLY A 31 0.79 5.66 -13.64
C GLY A 31 0.08 4.42 -14.17
N ASP A 32 0.79 3.32 -14.44
CA ASP A 32 0.21 2.08 -14.92
C ASP A 32 -0.06 1.10 -13.79
N THR A 33 -1.28 0.56 -13.72
CA THR A 33 -1.61 -0.52 -12.79
C THR A 33 -0.92 -1.81 -13.22
N VAL A 34 -0.02 -2.30 -12.36
CA VAL A 34 0.84 -3.46 -12.67
C VAL A 34 0.47 -4.72 -11.89
N LEU A 35 -0.26 -4.57 -10.78
CA LEU A 35 -0.67 -5.69 -9.95
C LEU A 35 -1.90 -5.32 -9.12
N GLN A 36 -2.85 -6.23 -9.05
CA GLN A 36 -3.97 -6.14 -8.12
C GLN A 36 -4.22 -7.47 -7.44
N TYR A 37 -4.62 -7.42 -6.18
CA TYR A 37 -5.04 -8.60 -5.41
C TYR A 37 -5.95 -8.21 -4.25
N THR A 38 -6.64 -9.21 -3.72
CA THR A 38 -7.58 -9.09 -2.59
C THR A 38 -7.15 -10.00 -1.45
N HIS A 39 -7.65 -9.74 -0.26
CA HIS A 39 -7.46 -10.59 0.92
C HIS A 39 -5.98 -10.93 1.17
N PRO A 40 -5.12 -9.92 1.39
CA PRO A 40 -3.72 -10.16 1.69
C PRO A 40 -3.58 -11.01 2.96
N GLN A 41 -2.64 -11.92 2.93
CA GLN A 41 -2.41 -12.83 4.06
C GLN A 41 -0.92 -13.00 4.32
N ILE A 42 -0.59 -13.43 5.54
CA ILE A 42 0.78 -13.80 5.87
C ILE A 42 1.18 -14.98 5.01
N GLY A 43 2.27 -14.83 4.25
CA GLY A 43 2.76 -15.84 3.33
C GLY A 43 3.40 -17.04 4.04
N GLY A 44 3.23 -18.23 3.43
CA GLY A 44 3.87 -19.49 3.86
C GLY A 44 5.30 -19.67 3.35
N GLY A 45 5.94 -18.60 2.87
CA GLY A 45 7.31 -18.66 2.35
C GLY A 45 8.36 -18.85 3.43
N VAL A 46 9.57 -19.08 2.98
CA VAL A 46 10.73 -19.18 3.86
C VAL A 46 11.04 -17.80 4.44
N ALA A 47 10.96 -17.70 5.75
CA ALA A 47 11.42 -16.53 6.50
C ALA A 47 12.24 -17.03 7.69
N ASN A 48 13.37 -16.39 7.94
CA ASN A 48 14.23 -16.71 9.07
C ASN A 48 13.99 -15.71 10.20
N ASN A 49 14.23 -16.13 11.44
CA ASN A 49 14.19 -15.25 12.61
C ASN A 49 12.83 -14.55 12.84
N TYR A 50 11.74 -15.21 12.52
CA TYR A 50 10.39 -14.69 12.77
C TYR A 50 9.88 -15.08 14.16
N ASP A 51 8.98 -14.27 14.71
CA ASP A 51 8.20 -14.64 15.89
C ASP A 51 7.03 -15.54 15.49
N PRO A 52 6.98 -16.82 15.94
CA PRO A 52 5.92 -17.75 15.59
C PRO A 52 4.54 -17.36 16.14
N LYS A 53 4.47 -16.42 17.09
CA LYS A 53 3.20 -15.86 17.57
C LYS A 53 2.61 -14.85 16.60
N ILE A 54 3.45 -14.23 15.77
CA ILE A 54 3.06 -13.20 14.81
C ILE A 54 2.91 -13.80 13.41
N LYS A 55 3.89 -14.59 12.97
CA LYS A 55 3.88 -15.24 11.65
C LYS A 55 3.00 -16.50 11.69
N ILE A 56 1.74 -16.29 11.40
CA ILE A 56 0.75 -17.38 11.25
C ILE A 56 0.37 -17.44 9.78
N ASP A 57 0.87 -18.44 9.06
CA ASP A 57 0.64 -18.59 7.62
C ASP A 57 -0.85 -18.64 7.29
N GLY A 58 -1.26 -17.91 6.26
CA GLY A 58 -2.64 -17.79 5.83
C GLY A 58 -3.51 -16.84 6.66
N LYS A 59 -2.99 -16.25 7.73
CA LYS A 59 -3.74 -15.24 8.49
C LYS A 59 -3.98 -14.01 7.62
N LEU A 60 -5.24 -13.62 7.47
CA LEU A 60 -5.64 -12.41 6.74
C LEU A 60 -5.12 -11.14 7.42
N LEU A 61 -4.70 -10.20 6.62
CA LEU A 61 -4.15 -8.91 7.05
C LEU A 61 -5.13 -7.80 6.69
N SER A 62 -5.57 -7.04 7.70
CA SER A 62 -6.40 -5.84 7.53
C SER A 62 -5.69 -4.55 7.93
N SER A 63 -4.54 -4.69 8.58
CA SER A 63 -3.70 -3.56 9.03
C SER A 63 -2.27 -4.03 9.21
N GLY A 64 -1.33 -3.09 9.26
CA GLY A 64 0.08 -3.40 9.48
C GLY A 64 0.97 -2.20 9.21
N PHE A 65 2.27 -2.48 9.12
CA PHE A 65 3.29 -1.51 8.76
C PHE A 65 3.62 -1.60 7.27
N ILE A 66 4.10 -0.49 6.73
CA ILE A 66 4.64 -0.42 5.37
C ILE A 66 6.16 -0.42 5.50
N ALA A 67 6.83 -1.28 4.75
CA ALA A 67 8.28 -1.33 4.67
C ALA A 67 8.73 -1.11 3.23
N LEU A 68 9.87 -0.44 3.08
CA LEU A 68 10.58 -0.31 1.82
C LEU A 68 11.80 -1.21 1.89
N GLN A 69 12.03 -1.98 0.85
CA GLN A 69 13.09 -2.98 0.79
C GLN A 69 13.83 -2.89 -0.53
N SER A 70 15.13 -3.06 -0.48
CA SER A 70 15.94 -3.43 -1.66
C SER A 70 16.51 -4.82 -1.46
N GLU A 71 16.71 -5.54 -2.54
CA GLU A 71 17.25 -6.89 -2.53
C GLU A 71 18.42 -6.98 -3.51
N GLY A 72 19.64 -6.98 -2.95
CA GLY A 72 20.88 -7.20 -3.69
C GLY A 72 21.40 -6.02 -4.52
N GLN A 73 20.67 -4.90 -4.59
CA GLN A 73 21.09 -3.70 -5.31
C GLN A 73 20.87 -2.45 -4.44
N GLU A 74 21.66 -1.42 -4.64
CA GLU A 74 21.44 -0.12 -4.03
C GLU A 74 20.20 0.53 -4.64
N ILE A 75 19.33 1.06 -3.78
CA ILE A 75 18.13 1.79 -4.17
C ILE A 75 18.02 3.03 -3.30
N ASP A 76 17.83 4.16 -3.93
CA ASP A 76 17.50 5.40 -3.27
C ASP A 76 16.00 5.62 -3.23
N PHE A 77 15.49 6.02 -2.06
CA PHE A 77 14.09 6.42 -1.89
C PHE A 77 14.02 7.92 -1.64
N ARG A 78 13.13 8.59 -2.35
CA ARG A 78 12.85 10.01 -2.10
C ARG A 78 11.33 10.23 -2.09
N LYS A 79 10.89 11.26 -1.39
CA LYS A 79 9.49 11.70 -1.38
C LYS A 79 8.52 10.55 -1.03
N VAL A 80 8.79 9.88 0.10
CA VAL A 80 7.92 8.83 0.62
C VAL A 80 6.75 9.49 1.35
N GLU A 81 5.54 9.34 0.82
CA GLU A 81 4.33 10.01 1.28
C GLU A 81 3.22 8.99 1.54
N LEU A 82 2.40 9.24 2.56
CA LEU A 82 1.20 8.48 2.85
C LEU A 82 -0.02 9.41 2.75
N LEU A 83 -0.99 9.05 1.93
CA LEU A 83 -2.27 9.74 1.83
C LEU A 83 -3.36 8.94 2.54
N ASN A 84 -3.97 9.50 3.58
CA ASN A 84 -5.13 8.90 4.21
C ASN A 84 -6.37 9.11 3.32
N LEU A 85 -7.03 8.01 2.96
CA LEU A 85 -8.23 8.01 2.11
C LEU A 85 -9.53 7.99 2.94
N GLU A 86 -9.44 8.01 4.27
CA GLU A 86 -10.58 8.09 5.18
C GLU A 86 -10.71 9.52 5.74
N GLY A 87 -11.90 10.11 5.64
CA GLY A 87 -12.16 11.44 6.18
C GLY A 87 -13.60 11.87 5.99
N CYS A 88 -13.87 13.17 6.21
CA CYS A 88 -15.19 13.74 6.03
C CYS A 88 -15.59 13.75 4.55
N MET A 89 -16.66 13.04 4.21
CA MET A 89 -17.21 13.03 2.84
C MET A 89 -18.43 13.94 2.67
N ASP A 90 -18.76 14.80 3.66
CA ASP A 90 -19.78 15.83 3.53
C ASP A 90 -19.22 17.04 2.77
N PRO A 91 -19.71 17.33 1.54
CA PRO A 91 -19.25 18.47 0.75
C PRO A 91 -19.47 19.83 1.41
N GLY A 92 -20.39 19.92 2.38
CA GLY A 92 -20.64 21.14 3.16
C GLY A 92 -19.60 21.38 4.26
N SER A 93 -18.80 20.39 4.60
CA SER A 93 -17.77 20.50 5.64
C SER A 93 -16.47 21.10 5.10
N LYS A 94 -15.81 21.92 5.91
CA LYS A 94 -14.48 22.48 5.60
C LYS A 94 -13.40 21.39 5.50
N GLN A 95 -13.61 20.23 6.13
CA GLN A 95 -12.70 19.09 6.13
C GLN A 95 -12.91 18.14 4.95
N TYR A 96 -13.92 18.40 4.12
CA TYR A 96 -14.14 17.61 2.91
C TYR A 96 -12.94 17.64 1.96
N LYS A 97 -12.60 16.44 1.44
CA LYS A 97 -11.66 16.30 0.32
C LYS A 97 -12.23 15.33 -0.70
N SER A 98 -12.16 15.67 -1.96
CA SER A 98 -12.74 14.87 -3.05
C SER A 98 -12.08 13.51 -3.23
N TYR A 99 -10.89 13.30 -2.67
CA TYR A 99 -10.18 12.02 -2.74
C TYR A 99 -10.53 11.05 -1.61
N PHE A 100 -11.31 11.46 -0.60
CA PHE A 100 -11.77 10.52 0.42
C PHE A 100 -12.73 9.49 -0.17
N ILE A 101 -12.52 8.23 0.16
CA ILE A 101 -13.31 7.10 -0.32
C ILE A 101 -13.99 6.33 0.81
N LYS A 102 -13.58 6.60 2.05
CA LYS A 102 -14.21 6.05 3.25
C LYS A 102 -14.65 7.20 4.15
N ASN A 103 -15.96 7.25 4.43
CA ASN A 103 -16.52 8.31 5.25
C ASN A 103 -16.19 8.11 6.73
N ASN A 104 -15.68 9.16 7.34
CA ASN A 104 -15.53 9.30 8.79
C ASN A 104 -16.32 10.52 9.25
N PRO A 105 -17.59 10.35 9.68
CA PRO A 105 -18.43 11.49 10.09
C PRO A 105 -17.85 12.29 11.26
N SER A 106 -17.07 11.66 12.14
CA SER A 106 -16.43 12.36 13.26
C SER A 106 -15.32 13.33 12.83
N ALA A 107 -14.83 13.20 11.61
CA ALA A 107 -13.89 14.13 11.01
C ALA A 107 -14.57 15.37 10.39
N CYS A 108 -15.90 15.39 10.26
CA CYS A 108 -16.66 16.53 9.79
C CYS A 108 -16.83 17.55 10.92
N LYS A 109 -16.12 18.66 10.87
CA LYS A 109 -16.19 19.76 11.85
C LYS A 109 -16.61 21.06 11.17
#